data_5bb53701a2f9070cf50135027a352140
#
_entry.id   5bb53701a2f9070cf50135027a352140
#
_cell.length_a   1.000
_cell.length_b   1.000
_cell.length_c   1.000
_cell.angle_alpha   90.00
_cell.angle_beta   90.00
_cell.angle_gamma   90.00
#
_symmetry.space_group_name_H-M   'P 1'
#
loop_
_entity.id
_entity.type
_entity.pdbx_description
1 polymer ?
#
loop_
_entity_poly.entity_id
_entity_poly.type
_entity_poly.pdbx_seq_one_letter_code
_entity_poly.pdbx_strand_id
1 'polypeptide(L)'
;MSYADFLDYWIDTYASFNLHYSTTVSYINIIKNHVKPRIGFYKLFQLDTRLLQEFINKIYVEYSFSKNYMASILKVVKGSLKYACYTLNYINSNPAEHVHAPRIDKINNDPAHIFTQEEIERILDRFKGTHSIYYSFLTAYYTGMRVSEVYGLTWDCIDFENKTLTINKNIIKKNQYGLPKRRNITKGHSVGVWYYGDCKNPQSRRKISIGDTLIKALKEYKKEQEENKKFYGDSYLYYYEKKVLNDITKKEETKLIEAKGELEVALPKAELVFVKDNGQFLGTDSPKYAFKVIHYELGINSRFHDFRDTHATRLIENGADIKAVSQRLGHSTIQTTYNIYVRVTNKMETETVNRFEEYTNSLDLPKTEDKPYLT
;
A
#
# COMPACT_ATOMS: atom_id res chain seq x y z
N MET A 1 0.27 19.24 -32.56
CA MET A 1 0.81 18.18 -31.68
C MET A 1 -0.23 17.08 -31.58
N SER A 2 0.16 15.80 -31.66
CA SER A 2 -0.72 14.67 -31.38
C SER A 2 -0.97 14.56 -29.87
N TYR A 3 -2.07 13.93 -29.48
CA TYR A 3 -2.34 13.69 -28.05
C TYR A 3 -1.29 12.75 -27.44
N ALA A 4 -0.78 11.81 -28.23
CA ALA A 4 0.30 10.91 -27.78
C ALA A 4 1.57 11.67 -27.41
N ASP A 5 2.02 12.61 -28.26
CA ASP A 5 3.21 13.43 -28.00
C ASP A 5 2.97 14.37 -26.82
N PHE A 6 1.76 14.92 -26.72
CA PHE A 6 1.37 15.78 -25.61
C PHE A 6 1.38 15.03 -24.27
N LEU A 7 0.91 13.79 -24.23
CA LEU A 7 0.95 12.97 -23.02
C LEU A 7 2.39 12.69 -22.56
N ASP A 8 3.33 12.46 -23.49
CA ASP A 8 4.74 12.34 -23.13
C ASP A 8 5.28 13.65 -22.54
N TYR A 9 4.99 14.76 -23.20
CA TYR A 9 5.34 16.09 -22.71
C TYR A 9 4.75 16.36 -21.32
N TRP A 10 3.45 16.04 -21.10
CA TRP A 10 2.78 16.24 -19.81
C TRP A 10 3.39 15.38 -18.68
N ILE A 11 3.77 14.15 -18.98
CA ILE A 11 4.49 13.31 -18.02
C ILE A 11 5.82 13.93 -17.64
N ASP A 12 6.55 14.48 -18.63
CA ASP A 12 7.88 15.05 -18.45
C ASP A 12 7.87 16.35 -17.68
N THR A 13 6.97 17.24 -18.03
CA THR A 13 6.97 18.62 -17.54
C THR A 13 6.10 18.82 -16.30
N TYR A 14 5.11 17.96 -16.08
CA TYR A 14 4.17 18.11 -14.97
C TYR A 14 4.10 16.91 -14.03
N ALA A 15 3.74 15.73 -14.55
CA ALA A 15 3.42 14.59 -13.68
C ALA A 15 4.63 14.10 -12.87
N SER A 16 5.82 14.07 -13.51
CA SER A 16 7.06 13.64 -12.85
C SER A 16 7.51 14.56 -11.72
N PHE A 17 7.14 15.83 -11.74
CA PHE A 17 7.48 16.81 -10.70
C PHE A 17 6.42 16.88 -9.59
N ASN A 18 5.14 16.70 -9.93
CA ASN A 18 4.03 17.00 -9.04
C ASN A 18 3.40 15.75 -8.42
N LEU A 19 3.67 14.55 -8.97
CA LEU A 19 3.08 13.31 -8.51
C LEU A 19 4.12 12.40 -7.86
N HIS A 20 3.68 11.55 -6.95
CA HIS A 20 4.53 10.49 -6.41
C HIS A 20 4.96 9.51 -7.51
N TYR A 21 6.17 8.98 -7.41
CA TYR A 21 6.74 8.03 -8.36
C TYR A 21 5.78 6.91 -8.75
N SER A 22 5.14 6.25 -7.78
CA SER A 22 4.19 5.16 -8.03
C SER A 22 2.96 5.61 -8.84
N THR A 23 2.47 6.82 -8.62
CA THR A 23 1.36 7.41 -9.37
C THR A 23 1.79 7.71 -10.81
N THR A 24 2.98 8.28 -10.99
CA THR A 24 3.54 8.55 -12.33
C THR A 24 3.72 7.26 -13.12
N VAL A 25 4.25 6.20 -12.51
CA VAL A 25 4.37 4.87 -13.13
C VAL A 25 3.00 4.32 -13.53
N SER A 26 2.00 4.44 -12.67
CA SER A 26 0.63 4.04 -12.98
C SER A 26 0.05 4.81 -14.16
N TYR A 27 0.27 6.13 -14.21
CA TYR A 27 -0.18 6.98 -15.32
C TYR A 27 0.50 6.62 -16.64
N ILE A 28 1.81 6.37 -16.63
CA ILE A 28 2.55 5.90 -17.81
C ILE A 28 1.98 4.58 -18.34
N ASN A 29 1.66 3.64 -17.45
CA ASN A 29 1.06 2.37 -17.85
C ASN A 29 -0.33 2.55 -18.46
N ILE A 30 -1.17 3.40 -17.86
CA ILE A 30 -2.49 3.75 -18.40
C ILE A 30 -2.36 4.40 -19.78
N ILE A 31 -1.48 5.38 -19.92
CA ILE A 31 -1.21 6.08 -21.17
C ILE A 31 -0.77 5.09 -22.25
N LYS A 32 0.21 4.25 -21.93
CA LYS A 32 0.79 3.29 -22.87
C LYS A 32 -0.21 2.23 -23.32
N ASN A 33 -0.97 1.67 -22.40
CA ASN A 33 -1.79 0.50 -22.69
C ASN A 33 -3.22 0.85 -23.15
N HIS A 34 -3.74 2.02 -22.77
CA HIS A 34 -5.14 2.35 -23.00
C HIS A 34 -5.34 3.63 -23.82
N VAL A 35 -4.65 4.72 -23.48
CA VAL A 35 -4.91 6.04 -24.09
C VAL A 35 -4.26 6.15 -25.46
N LYS A 36 -2.94 5.97 -25.55
CA LYS A 36 -2.19 6.12 -26.81
C LYS A 36 -2.68 5.22 -27.93
N PRO A 37 -2.94 3.92 -27.73
CA PRO A 37 -3.38 3.03 -28.80
C PRO A 37 -4.74 3.39 -29.41
N ARG A 38 -5.61 4.10 -28.65
CA ARG A 38 -7.00 4.36 -29.04
C ARG A 38 -7.29 5.79 -29.49
N ILE A 39 -6.71 6.76 -28.78
CA ILE A 39 -6.97 8.19 -29.05
C ILE A 39 -5.68 9.02 -29.16
N GLY A 40 -4.50 8.42 -29.03
CA GLY A 40 -3.22 9.12 -29.09
C GLY A 40 -2.89 9.76 -30.43
N PHE A 41 -3.45 9.25 -31.52
CA PHE A 41 -3.21 9.73 -32.90
C PHE A 41 -4.00 11.01 -33.24
N TYR A 42 -5.06 11.32 -32.50
CA TYR A 42 -5.79 12.57 -32.70
C TYR A 42 -4.93 13.79 -32.33
N LYS A 43 -5.11 14.89 -33.06
CA LYS A 43 -4.56 16.18 -32.64
C LYS A 43 -5.33 16.72 -31.43
N LEU A 44 -4.67 17.51 -30.55
CA LEU A 44 -5.32 18.04 -29.36
C LEU A 44 -6.64 18.79 -29.65
N PHE A 45 -6.67 19.57 -30.73
CA PHE A 45 -7.88 20.33 -31.13
C PHE A 45 -8.99 19.46 -31.73
N GLN A 46 -8.72 18.21 -32.06
CA GLN A 46 -9.72 17.24 -32.56
C GLN A 46 -10.41 16.46 -31.45
N LEU A 47 -9.88 16.56 -30.23
CA LEU A 47 -10.49 15.90 -29.07
C LEU A 47 -11.70 16.69 -28.61
N ASP A 48 -12.85 16.08 -28.72
CA ASP A 48 -14.11 16.62 -28.19
C ASP A 48 -14.70 15.72 -27.08
N THR A 49 -15.70 16.21 -26.39
CA THR A 49 -16.33 15.51 -25.29
C THR A 49 -16.97 14.20 -25.72
N ARG A 50 -17.53 14.13 -26.93
CA ARG A 50 -18.17 12.94 -27.47
C ARG A 50 -17.16 11.83 -27.69
N LEU A 51 -16.05 12.12 -28.40
CA LEU A 51 -14.97 11.17 -28.66
C LEU A 51 -14.39 10.61 -27.36
N LEU A 52 -14.15 11.47 -26.37
CA LEU A 52 -13.61 11.07 -25.09
C LEU A 52 -14.60 10.21 -24.29
N GLN A 53 -15.90 10.51 -24.34
CA GLN A 53 -16.92 9.70 -23.69
C GLN A 53 -17.05 8.33 -24.36
N GLU A 54 -17.05 8.26 -25.70
CA GLU A 54 -17.05 7.02 -26.45
C GLU A 54 -15.81 6.16 -26.12
N PHE A 55 -14.64 6.79 -26.02
CA PHE A 55 -13.40 6.11 -25.58
C PHE A 55 -13.52 5.48 -24.19
N ILE A 56 -14.02 6.23 -23.20
CA ILE A 56 -14.20 5.71 -21.84
C ILE A 56 -15.20 4.56 -21.81
N ASN A 57 -16.34 4.71 -22.51
CA ASN A 57 -17.35 3.65 -22.61
C ASN A 57 -16.82 2.39 -23.28
N LYS A 58 -16.06 2.53 -24.37
CA LYS A 58 -15.45 1.42 -25.09
C LYS A 58 -14.46 0.62 -24.23
N ILE A 59 -13.60 1.32 -23.49
CA ILE A 59 -12.67 0.65 -22.54
C ILE A 59 -13.45 -0.13 -21.49
N TYR A 60 -14.51 0.44 -20.95
CA TYR A 60 -15.31 -0.25 -19.94
C TYR A 60 -15.93 -1.54 -20.50
N VAL A 61 -16.52 -1.49 -21.68
CA VAL A 61 -17.11 -2.68 -22.34
C VAL A 61 -16.03 -3.73 -22.67
N GLU A 62 -14.88 -3.29 -23.16
CA GLU A 62 -13.79 -4.20 -23.61
C GLU A 62 -13.13 -4.95 -22.44
N TYR A 63 -12.95 -4.30 -21.28
CA TYR A 63 -12.16 -4.87 -20.20
C TYR A 63 -12.92 -5.12 -18.89
N SER A 64 -14.11 -4.58 -18.72
CA SER A 64 -14.89 -4.66 -17.47
C SER A 64 -14.09 -4.25 -16.23
N PHE A 65 -13.26 -3.22 -16.34
CA PHE A 65 -12.40 -2.76 -15.25
C PHE A 65 -13.19 -2.32 -14.02
N SER A 66 -12.55 -2.44 -12.86
CA SER A 66 -13.11 -1.93 -11.60
C SER A 66 -13.34 -0.43 -11.63
N LYS A 67 -14.29 0.06 -10.82
CA LYS A 67 -14.61 1.48 -10.65
C LYS A 67 -13.36 2.33 -10.39
N ASN A 68 -12.46 1.85 -9.53
CA ASN A 68 -11.22 2.55 -9.17
C ASN A 68 -10.23 2.65 -10.34
N TYR A 69 -10.14 1.62 -11.16
CA TYR A 69 -9.25 1.64 -12.32
C TYR A 69 -9.80 2.54 -13.42
N MET A 70 -11.11 2.49 -13.70
CA MET A 70 -11.78 3.42 -14.60
C MET A 70 -11.62 4.88 -14.15
N ALA A 71 -11.78 5.16 -12.85
CA ALA A 71 -11.52 6.48 -12.29
C ALA A 71 -10.05 6.92 -12.49
N SER A 72 -9.10 6.00 -12.45
CA SER A 72 -7.68 6.30 -12.70
C SER A 72 -7.40 6.64 -14.17
N ILE A 73 -8.03 5.94 -15.12
CA ILE A 73 -7.96 6.27 -16.55
C ILE A 73 -8.54 7.67 -16.79
N LEU A 74 -9.71 7.94 -16.22
CA LEU A 74 -10.36 9.23 -16.36
C LEU A 74 -9.54 10.37 -15.74
N LYS A 75 -8.86 10.14 -14.61
CA LYS A 75 -7.94 11.12 -13.99
C LYS A 75 -6.77 11.47 -14.92
N VAL A 76 -6.21 10.49 -15.65
CA VAL A 76 -5.15 10.76 -16.63
C VAL A 76 -5.66 11.66 -17.76
N VAL A 77 -6.80 11.31 -18.35
CA VAL A 77 -7.40 12.09 -19.46
C VAL A 77 -7.78 13.50 -19.01
N LYS A 78 -8.53 13.62 -17.91
CA LYS A 78 -8.93 14.92 -17.35
C LYS A 78 -7.74 15.78 -16.94
N GLY A 79 -6.77 15.18 -16.26
CA GLY A 79 -5.58 15.89 -15.76
C GLY A 79 -4.69 16.42 -16.87
N SER A 80 -4.43 15.61 -17.89
CA SER A 80 -3.63 16.03 -19.04
C SER A 80 -4.29 17.12 -19.86
N LEU A 81 -5.60 16.99 -20.17
CA LEU A 81 -6.34 17.99 -20.95
C LEU A 81 -6.64 19.27 -20.16
N LYS A 82 -6.81 19.17 -18.84
CA LYS A 82 -6.85 20.33 -17.96
C LYS A 82 -5.53 21.13 -18.02
N TYR A 83 -4.39 20.44 -18.02
CA TYR A 83 -3.09 21.09 -18.16
C TYR A 83 -2.90 21.73 -19.54
N ALA A 84 -3.32 21.06 -20.61
CA ALA A 84 -3.31 21.60 -21.97
C ALA A 84 -4.13 22.88 -22.12
N CYS A 85 -5.30 22.92 -21.49
CA CYS A 85 -6.23 24.06 -21.57
C CYS A 85 -5.78 25.22 -20.67
N TYR A 86 -5.73 25.00 -19.36
CA TYR A 86 -5.61 26.09 -18.40
C TYR A 86 -4.17 26.51 -18.09
N THR A 87 -3.17 25.65 -18.33
CA THR A 87 -1.79 25.98 -18.05
C THR A 87 -1.03 26.38 -19.31
N LEU A 88 -1.25 25.67 -20.42
CA LEU A 88 -0.50 25.88 -21.65
C LEU A 88 -1.27 26.63 -22.72
N ASN A 89 -2.59 26.79 -22.59
CA ASN A 89 -3.47 27.41 -23.58
C ASN A 89 -3.35 26.79 -24.99
N TYR A 90 -3.10 25.46 -25.05
CA TYR A 90 -3.01 24.74 -26.33
C TYR A 90 -4.38 24.42 -26.94
N ILE A 91 -5.42 24.45 -26.11
CA ILE A 91 -6.83 24.30 -26.49
C ILE A 91 -7.67 25.32 -25.70
N ASN A 92 -8.72 25.83 -26.33
CA ASN A 92 -9.55 26.91 -25.77
C ASN A 92 -10.49 26.46 -24.65
N SER A 93 -10.87 25.18 -24.62
CA SER A 93 -11.72 24.58 -23.60
C SER A 93 -11.28 23.17 -23.29
N ASN A 94 -11.60 22.71 -22.07
CA ASN A 94 -11.26 21.34 -21.67
C ASN A 94 -12.35 20.36 -22.11
N PRO A 95 -12.12 19.55 -23.16
CA PRO A 95 -13.14 18.62 -23.68
C PRO A 95 -13.44 17.46 -22.71
N ALA A 96 -12.57 17.21 -21.70
CA ALA A 96 -12.78 16.14 -20.74
C ALA A 96 -13.60 16.57 -19.51
N GLU A 97 -14.01 17.84 -19.40
CA GLU A 97 -14.65 18.37 -18.18
C GLU A 97 -15.90 17.57 -17.81
N HIS A 98 -16.77 17.34 -18.78
CA HIS A 98 -18.04 16.64 -18.62
C HIS A 98 -18.01 15.15 -18.96
N VAL A 99 -16.82 14.56 -19.15
CA VAL A 99 -16.68 13.13 -19.37
C VAL A 99 -16.83 12.39 -18.05
N HIS A 100 -17.63 11.34 -18.04
CA HIS A 100 -17.92 10.56 -16.84
C HIS A 100 -17.59 9.07 -17.05
N ALA A 101 -17.13 8.42 -15.98
CA ALA A 101 -17.04 6.97 -15.99
C ALA A 101 -18.46 6.36 -15.97
N PRO A 102 -18.70 5.22 -16.66
CA PRO A 102 -19.96 4.50 -16.58
C PRO A 102 -20.32 4.19 -15.14
N ARG A 103 -21.63 4.11 -14.84
CA ARG A 103 -22.09 3.67 -13.54
C ARG A 103 -21.76 2.19 -13.38
N ILE A 104 -20.93 1.87 -12.40
CA ILE A 104 -20.49 0.51 -12.11
C ILE A 104 -21.15 0.09 -10.82
N ASP A 105 -22.24 -0.67 -10.93
CA ASP A 105 -23.03 -1.13 -9.79
C ASP A 105 -22.36 -2.32 -9.06
N LYS A 106 -21.47 -3.04 -9.76
CA LYS A 106 -20.66 -4.10 -9.14
C LYS A 106 -19.49 -3.49 -8.39
N ILE A 107 -19.58 -3.49 -7.08
CA ILE A 107 -18.41 -3.29 -6.22
C ILE A 107 -17.60 -4.60 -6.32
N ASN A 108 -16.81 -4.73 -7.40
CA ASN A 108 -15.81 -5.80 -7.53
C ASN A 108 -14.60 -5.46 -6.64
N ASN A 109 -14.85 -5.10 -5.40
CA ASN A 109 -13.84 -5.14 -4.37
C ASN A 109 -14.16 -6.44 -3.62
N ASP A 110 -13.36 -7.48 -3.84
CA ASP A 110 -13.34 -8.57 -2.87
C ASP A 110 -13.19 -7.92 -1.50
N PRO A 111 -14.10 -8.20 -0.55
CA PRO A 111 -13.99 -7.63 0.77
C PRO A 111 -12.59 -7.97 1.32
N ALA A 112 -12.00 -7.04 2.09
CA ALA A 112 -10.76 -7.35 2.78
C ALA A 112 -10.97 -8.64 3.58
N HIS A 113 -10.05 -9.58 3.43
CA HIS A 113 -10.08 -10.80 4.21
C HIS A 113 -9.65 -10.48 5.64
N ILE A 114 -10.50 -10.76 6.62
CA ILE A 114 -10.15 -10.63 8.03
C ILE A 114 -9.78 -12.00 8.55
N PHE A 115 -8.50 -12.17 8.82
CA PHE A 115 -8.00 -13.45 9.29
C PHE A 115 -8.63 -13.86 10.61
N THR A 116 -9.05 -15.13 10.67
CA THR A 116 -9.38 -15.78 11.93
C THR A 116 -8.10 -16.07 12.73
N GLN A 117 -8.24 -16.39 14.02
CA GLN A 117 -7.11 -16.79 14.83
C GLN A 117 -6.44 -18.06 14.26
N GLU A 118 -7.24 -19.04 13.88
CA GLU A 118 -6.78 -20.29 13.29
C GLU A 118 -6.00 -20.07 11.98
N GLU A 119 -6.50 -19.17 11.11
CA GLU A 119 -5.79 -18.82 9.87
C GLU A 119 -4.43 -18.19 10.15
N ILE A 120 -4.34 -17.27 11.12
CA ILE A 120 -3.07 -16.66 11.53
C ILE A 120 -2.10 -17.73 12.05
N GLU A 121 -2.55 -18.63 12.91
CA GLU A 121 -1.75 -19.73 13.45
C GLU A 121 -1.22 -20.63 12.32
N ARG A 122 -2.08 -21.04 11.39
CA ARG A 122 -1.70 -21.85 10.22
C ARG A 122 -0.70 -21.14 9.31
N ILE A 123 -0.89 -19.84 9.07
CA ILE A 123 0.04 -19.04 8.26
C ILE A 123 1.40 -18.95 8.96
N LEU A 124 1.43 -18.60 10.23
CA LEU A 124 2.68 -18.46 10.98
C LEU A 124 3.41 -19.81 11.10
N ASP A 125 2.70 -20.89 11.36
CA ASP A 125 3.29 -22.24 11.43
C ASP A 125 3.89 -22.66 10.07
N ARG A 126 3.19 -22.40 8.97
CA ARG A 126 3.67 -22.69 7.60
C ARG A 126 5.00 -22.00 7.27
N PHE A 127 5.20 -20.79 7.78
CA PHE A 127 6.42 -20.01 7.50
C PHE A 127 7.46 -20.03 8.62
N LYS A 128 7.26 -20.81 9.68
CA LYS A 128 8.17 -20.91 10.83
C LYS A 128 9.61 -21.24 10.43
N GLY A 129 9.80 -22.09 9.41
CA GLY A 129 11.11 -22.41 8.84
C GLY A 129 11.66 -21.39 7.83
N THR A 130 10.91 -20.32 7.53
CA THR A 130 11.36 -19.20 6.68
C THR A 130 11.35 -17.94 7.52
N HIS A 131 12.35 -17.81 8.39
CA HIS A 131 12.39 -16.86 9.50
C HIS A 131 12.05 -15.42 9.07
N SER A 132 12.65 -14.95 7.99
CA SER A 132 12.42 -13.58 7.49
C SER A 132 10.96 -13.30 7.08
N ILE A 133 10.24 -14.29 6.53
CA ILE A 133 8.81 -14.16 6.21
C ILE A 133 7.98 -14.30 7.48
N TYR A 134 8.27 -15.26 8.33
CA TYR A 134 7.60 -15.48 9.62
C TYR A 134 7.59 -14.19 10.46
N TYR A 135 8.77 -13.63 10.74
CA TYR A 135 8.87 -12.42 11.56
C TYR A 135 8.29 -11.17 10.90
N SER A 136 8.33 -11.07 9.56
CA SER A 136 7.69 -9.96 8.84
C SER A 136 6.16 -10.02 8.92
N PHE A 137 5.57 -11.22 8.84
CA PHE A 137 4.14 -11.44 8.98
C PHE A 137 3.68 -11.21 10.42
N LEU A 138 4.44 -11.72 11.38
CA LEU A 138 4.19 -11.48 12.80
C LEU A 138 4.19 -9.97 13.10
N THR A 139 5.21 -9.25 12.60
CA THR A 139 5.28 -7.79 12.76
C THR A 139 4.09 -7.09 12.10
N ALA A 140 3.71 -7.47 10.88
CA ALA A 140 2.55 -6.90 10.20
C ALA A 140 1.26 -7.12 10.99
N TYR A 141 1.04 -8.32 11.52
CA TYR A 141 -0.13 -8.67 12.32
C TYR A 141 -0.22 -7.87 13.62
N TYR A 142 0.89 -7.78 14.38
CA TYR A 142 0.90 -7.08 15.67
C TYR A 142 0.94 -5.55 15.57
N THR A 143 1.29 -4.98 14.42
CA THR A 143 1.46 -3.53 14.25
C THR A 143 0.50 -2.88 13.28
N GLY A 144 -0.08 -3.64 12.35
CA GLY A 144 -0.87 -3.13 11.25
C GLY A 144 -0.08 -2.27 10.26
N MET A 145 1.24 -2.40 10.19
CA MET A 145 2.09 -1.66 9.25
C MET A 145 1.80 -2.02 7.79
N ARG A 146 2.01 -1.06 6.89
CA ARG A 146 1.96 -1.33 5.44
C ARG A 146 3.16 -2.15 4.99
N VAL A 147 3.01 -2.93 3.92
CA VAL A 147 4.10 -3.76 3.38
C VAL A 147 5.41 -2.99 3.17
N SER A 148 5.33 -1.77 2.63
CA SER A 148 6.50 -0.92 2.41
C SER A 148 7.11 -0.35 3.71
N GLU A 149 6.31 -0.19 4.77
CA GLU A 149 6.76 0.22 6.09
C GLU A 149 7.46 -0.96 6.80
N VAL A 150 6.89 -2.18 6.73
CA VAL A 150 7.50 -3.39 7.31
C VAL A 150 8.87 -3.64 6.69
N TYR A 151 8.96 -3.72 5.36
CA TYR A 151 10.25 -4.00 4.72
C TYR A 151 11.22 -2.81 4.67
N GLY A 152 10.77 -1.61 5.02
CA GLY A 152 11.63 -0.44 5.22
C GLY A 152 12.14 -0.27 6.65
N LEU A 153 11.76 -1.18 7.56
CA LEU A 153 12.11 -1.10 8.98
C LEU A 153 13.60 -1.39 9.20
N THR A 154 14.22 -0.59 10.05
CA THR A 154 15.60 -0.74 10.50
C THR A 154 15.64 -0.96 12.02
N TRP A 155 16.69 -1.60 12.53
CA TRP A 155 16.79 -1.93 13.97
C TRP A 155 16.80 -0.72 14.89
N ASP A 156 17.31 0.42 14.43
CA ASP A 156 17.28 1.71 15.15
C ASP A 156 15.87 2.29 15.33
N CYS A 157 14.90 1.82 14.54
CA CYS A 157 13.50 2.19 14.70
C CYS A 157 12.78 1.46 15.85
N ILE A 158 13.42 0.45 16.45
CA ILE A 158 12.82 -0.41 17.50
C ILE A 158 13.49 -0.11 18.83
N ASP A 159 12.74 0.47 19.75
CA ASP A 159 13.15 0.70 21.12
C ASP A 159 12.66 -0.47 21.98
N PHE A 160 13.58 -1.37 22.29
CA PHE A 160 13.30 -2.58 23.05
C PHE A 160 13.05 -2.33 24.54
N GLU A 161 13.56 -1.21 25.09
CA GLU A 161 13.38 -0.85 26.51
C GLU A 161 12.02 -0.21 26.73
N ASN A 162 11.68 0.79 25.90
CA ASN A 162 10.39 1.48 25.98
C ASN A 162 9.27 0.76 25.24
N LYS A 163 9.56 -0.39 24.61
CA LYS A 163 8.61 -1.21 23.82
C LYS A 163 7.87 -0.39 22.77
N THR A 164 8.62 0.38 21.97
CA THR A 164 8.06 1.22 20.94
C THR A 164 8.73 0.99 19.59
N LEU A 165 7.97 1.25 18.54
CA LEU A 165 8.42 1.15 17.15
C LEU A 165 8.10 2.46 16.44
N THR A 166 9.12 3.08 15.83
CA THR A 166 9.00 4.32 15.07
C THR A 166 8.90 4.02 13.58
N ILE A 167 7.81 4.46 12.97
CA ILE A 167 7.57 4.31 11.52
C ILE A 167 7.83 5.66 10.87
N ASN A 168 8.98 5.83 10.24
CA ASN A 168 9.41 7.08 9.63
C ASN A 168 9.87 6.94 8.18
N LYS A 169 10.06 5.71 7.71
CA LYS A 169 10.53 5.37 6.37
C LYS A 169 9.60 4.33 5.73
N ASN A 170 9.55 4.31 4.42
CA ASN A 170 9.02 3.21 3.63
C ASN A 170 10.01 2.86 2.53
N ILE A 171 9.88 1.68 1.93
CA ILE A 171 10.76 1.23 0.86
C ILE A 171 10.03 1.26 -0.48
N ILE A 172 10.69 1.78 -1.50
CA ILE A 172 10.16 1.90 -2.87
C ILE A 172 11.18 1.30 -3.84
N LYS A 173 10.69 0.44 -4.73
CA LYS A 173 11.51 -0.09 -5.84
C LYS A 173 11.39 0.85 -7.03
N LYS A 174 12.50 1.40 -7.48
CA LYS A 174 12.58 2.19 -8.70
C LYS A 174 13.48 1.48 -9.73
N ASN A 175 13.45 1.89 -10.98
CA ASN A 175 14.47 1.45 -11.94
C ASN A 175 15.85 2.02 -11.52
N GLN A 176 16.92 1.50 -12.09
CA GLN A 176 18.29 1.88 -11.72
C GLN A 176 18.59 3.38 -11.88
N TYR A 177 17.83 4.09 -12.68
CA TYR A 177 17.97 5.55 -12.92
C TYR A 177 17.01 6.38 -12.07
N GLY A 178 16.21 5.76 -11.20
CA GLY A 178 15.19 6.44 -10.40
C GLY A 178 13.99 6.96 -11.20
N LEU A 179 13.91 6.67 -12.50
CA LEU A 179 12.94 7.22 -13.43
C LEU A 179 11.86 6.20 -13.80
N PRO A 180 10.61 6.65 -14.09
CA PRO A 180 9.61 5.79 -14.70
C PRO A 180 10.05 5.37 -16.12
N LYS A 181 9.88 4.10 -16.48
CA LYS A 181 10.22 3.60 -17.83
C LYS A 181 9.29 4.20 -18.88
N ARG A 182 9.80 4.94 -19.83
CA ARG A 182 9.01 5.61 -20.87
C ARG A 182 8.91 4.89 -22.19
N ARG A 183 9.95 4.25 -22.67
CA ARG A 183 9.97 3.60 -24.00
C ARG A 183 10.58 2.23 -23.89
N ASN A 184 10.33 1.40 -24.91
CA ASN A 184 10.91 0.10 -25.17
C ASN A 184 12.45 0.12 -25.05
N ILE A 185 12.95 0.31 -23.84
CA ILE A 185 14.30 -0.12 -23.53
C ILE A 185 14.23 -1.63 -23.71
N THR A 186 14.90 -2.09 -24.76
CA THR A 186 15.12 -3.49 -25.10
C THR A 186 15.06 -4.39 -23.88
N LYS A 187 14.52 -5.59 -24.02
CA LYS A 187 14.25 -6.65 -23.03
C LYS A 187 15.39 -6.98 -22.05
N GLY A 188 16.23 -6.04 -21.69
CA GLY A 188 17.15 -6.12 -20.57
C GLY A 188 16.35 -5.98 -19.26
N HIS A 189 16.49 -6.94 -18.38
CA HIS A 189 15.92 -6.91 -17.03
C HIS A 189 16.47 -5.66 -16.34
N SER A 190 15.68 -4.58 -16.27
CA SER A 190 16.11 -3.43 -15.47
C SER A 190 16.12 -3.87 -14.02
N VAL A 191 17.29 -4.00 -13.47
CA VAL A 191 17.49 -4.26 -12.06
C VAL A 191 16.80 -3.13 -11.28
N GLY A 192 15.76 -3.49 -10.53
CA GLY A 192 15.08 -2.53 -9.67
C GLY A 192 15.98 -2.26 -8.46
N VAL A 193 16.16 -1.00 -8.16
CA VAL A 193 16.95 -0.55 -7.01
C VAL A 193 16.00 -0.03 -5.94
N TRP A 194 16.37 -0.25 -4.69
CA TRP A 194 15.57 0.16 -3.55
C TRP A 194 15.96 1.56 -3.08
N TYR A 195 14.94 2.33 -2.75
CA TYR A 195 15.05 3.68 -2.21
C TYR A 195 14.17 3.79 -0.97
N TYR A 196 14.61 4.55 0.01
CA TYR A 196 13.67 5.02 1.02
C TYR A 196 12.74 6.06 0.38
N GLY A 197 11.45 5.86 0.57
CA GLY A 197 10.42 6.82 0.19
C GLY A 197 9.98 7.64 1.39
N ASP A 198 9.53 8.86 1.11
CA ASP A 198 8.83 9.64 2.12
C ASP A 198 7.53 8.98 2.53
N CYS A 199 7.20 9.05 3.80
CA CYS A 199 5.87 8.69 4.25
C CYS A 199 4.83 9.52 3.49
N LYS A 200 3.84 8.85 2.90
CA LYS A 200 2.86 9.45 1.96
C LYS A 200 2.14 10.68 2.53
N ASN A 201 1.94 10.69 3.84
CA ASN A 201 1.31 11.77 4.59
C ASN A 201 2.07 11.99 5.90
N PRO A 202 2.02 13.20 6.51
CA PRO A 202 2.62 13.46 7.82
C PRO A 202 2.15 12.45 8.90
N GLN A 203 0.88 12.05 8.89
CA GLN A 203 0.31 11.06 9.81
C GLN A 203 0.89 9.65 9.64
N SER A 204 1.54 9.37 8.51
CA SER A 204 2.23 8.09 8.30
C SER A 204 3.51 7.97 9.14
N ARG A 205 4.12 9.11 9.55
CA ARG A 205 5.20 9.13 10.53
C ARG A 205 4.58 9.03 11.91
N ARG A 206 4.85 7.94 12.61
CA ARG A 206 4.23 7.66 13.90
C ARG A 206 5.12 6.78 14.76
N LYS A 207 4.96 6.90 16.06
CA LYS A 207 5.53 6.00 17.08
C LYS A 207 4.39 5.20 17.68
N ILE A 208 4.53 3.89 17.72
CA ILE A 208 3.51 2.98 18.27
C ILE A 208 4.11 2.13 19.37
N SER A 209 3.33 1.84 20.39
CA SER A 209 3.70 0.85 21.42
C SER A 209 3.50 -0.56 20.86
N ILE A 210 4.40 -1.48 21.24
CA ILE A 210 4.36 -2.90 20.85
C ILE A 210 4.41 -3.78 22.10
N GLY A 211 3.71 -4.91 22.04
CA GLY A 211 3.60 -5.83 23.19
C GLY A 211 4.83 -6.73 23.36
N ASP A 212 4.92 -7.36 24.53
CA ASP A 212 6.03 -8.23 24.93
C ASP A 212 6.23 -9.41 23.97
N THR A 213 5.16 -9.97 23.42
CA THR A 213 5.23 -11.06 22.44
C THR A 213 6.04 -10.66 21.20
N LEU A 214 5.76 -9.49 20.63
CA LEU A 214 6.50 -9.01 19.45
C LEU A 214 7.93 -8.59 19.83
N ILE A 215 8.12 -7.96 21.00
CA ILE A 215 9.46 -7.60 21.53
C ILE A 215 10.35 -8.85 21.64
N LYS A 216 9.83 -9.92 22.26
CA LYS A 216 10.55 -11.19 22.41
C LYS A 216 10.93 -11.77 21.04
N ALA A 217 9.96 -11.87 20.14
CA ALA A 217 10.17 -12.38 18.80
C ALA A 217 11.22 -11.59 18.00
N LEU A 218 11.16 -10.24 18.06
CA LEU A 218 12.15 -9.41 17.37
C LEU A 218 13.54 -9.46 17.99
N LYS A 219 13.66 -9.67 19.31
CA LYS A 219 14.97 -9.93 19.96
C LYS A 219 15.58 -11.25 19.50
N GLU A 220 14.78 -12.32 19.43
CA GLU A 220 15.19 -13.62 18.90
C GLU A 220 15.67 -13.48 17.45
N TYR A 221 14.87 -12.84 16.60
CA TYR A 221 15.23 -12.64 15.21
C TYR A 221 16.50 -11.79 15.02
N LYS A 222 16.69 -10.76 15.85
CA LYS A 222 17.93 -9.97 15.82
C LYS A 222 19.16 -10.82 16.15
N LYS A 223 19.04 -11.71 17.14
CA LYS A 223 20.11 -12.64 17.50
C LYS A 223 20.43 -13.59 16.35
N GLU A 224 19.42 -14.18 15.73
CA GLU A 224 19.60 -15.05 14.53
C GLU A 224 20.28 -14.29 13.39
N GLN A 225 19.92 -13.03 13.16
CA GLN A 225 20.55 -12.22 12.13
C GLN A 225 22.03 -11.96 12.42
N GLU A 226 22.42 -11.74 13.70
CA GLU A 226 23.82 -11.62 14.08
C GLU A 226 24.59 -12.94 13.95
N GLU A 227 23.96 -14.08 14.23
CA GLU A 227 24.54 -15.41 14.00
C GLU A 227 24.74 -15.64 12.49
N ASN A 228 23.78 -15.28 11.66
CA ASN A 228 23.88 -15.37 10.21
C ASN A 228 24.99 -14.45 9.65
N LYS A 229 25.16 -13.24 10.16
CA LYS A 229 26.30 -12.35 9.79
C LYS A 229 27.65 -13.04 10.04
N LYS A 230 27.78 -13.69 11.18
CA LYS A 230 29.02 -14.44 11.53
C LYS A 230 29.21 -15.65 10.61
N PHE A 231 28.15 -16.41 10.34
CA PHE A 231 28.19 -17.61 9.51
C PHE A 231 28.57 -17.30 8.06
N TYR A 232 27.97 -16.27 7.44
CA TYR A 232 28.24 -15.91 6.06
C TYR A 232 29.51 -15.05 5.90
N GLY A 233 29.98 -14.38 6.95
CA GLY A 233 31.20 -13.55 6.94
C GLY A 233 31.22 -12.59 5.76
N ASP A 234 32.30 -12.59 4.97
CA ASP A 234 32.47 -11.72 3.79
C ASP A 234 31.45 -11.99 2.67
N SER A 235 30.68 -13.06 2.77
CA SER A 235 29.60 -13.36 1.81
C SER A 235 28.26 -12.77 2.22
N TYR A 236 28.14 -12.23 3.44
CA TYR A 236 26.91 -11.55 3.88
C TYR A 236 26.70 -10.24 3.13
N LEU A 237 25.44 -9.93 2.81
CA LEU A 237 25.07 -8.70 2.08
C LEU A 237 24.66 -7.61 3.07
N TYR A 238 25.36 -6.49 3.00
CA TYR A 238 25.10 -5.28 3.76
C TYR A 238 24.49 -4.20 2.87
N TYR A 239 23.78 -3.26 3.49
CA TYR A 239 23.17 -2.13 2.79
C TYR A 239 23.63 -0.83 3.40
N TYR A 240 23.88 0.17 2.52
CA TYR A 240 24.32 1.49 2.89
C TYR A 240 23.39 2.54 2.28
N GLU A 241 23.16 3.63 3.02
CA GLU A 241 22.31 4.74 2.59
C GLU A 241 23.15 5.74 1.78
N LYS A 242 22.84 5.90 0.50
CA LYS A 242 23.48 6.90 -0.37
C LYS A 242 22.45 7.95 -0.79
N LYS A 243 22.73 9.21 -0.47
CA LYS A 243 21.98 10.35 -0.98
C LYS A 243 22.32 10.57 -2.45
N VAL A 244 21.28 10.68 -3.28
CA VAL A 244 21.38 10.91 -4.71
C VAL A 244 20.36 11.96 -5.13
N LEU A 245 20.73 12.83 -6.08
CA LEU A 245 19.78 13.74 -6.69
C LEU A 245 18.97 12.99 -7.76
N ASN A 246 17.67 13.13 -7.71
CA ASN A 246 16.82 12.67 -8.79
C ASN A 246 17.02 13.57 -10.03
N ASP A 247 17.35 12.98 -11.18
CA ASP A 247 17.70 13.73 -12.38
C ASP A 247 16.57 14.62 -12.90
N ILE A 248 15.31 14.23 -12.68
CA ILE A 248 14.14 15.01 -13.09
C ILE A 248 13.76 16.03 -12.01
N THR A 249 13.43 15.55 -10.82
CA THR A 249 12.80 16.40 -9.78
C THR A 249 13.80 17.25 -9.04
N LYS A 250 15.11 16.97 -9.20
CA LYS A 250 16.21 17.61 -8.44
C LYS A 250 16.04 17.50 -6.92
N LYS A 251 15.19 16.60 -6.46
CA LYS A 251 15.03 16.29 -5.03
C LYS A 251 16.07 15.26 -4.60
N GLU A 252 16.55 15.41 -3.37
CA GLU A 252 17.41 14.41 -2.75
C GLU A 252 16.60 13.17 -2.41
N GLU A 253 17.13 12.01 -2.76
CA GLU A 253 16.54 10.70 -2.48
C GLU A 253 17.61 9.81 -1.84
N THR A 254 17.18 8.94 -0.93
CA THR A 254 18.09 7.99 -0.28
C THR A 254 17.98 6.62 -0.97
N LYS A 255 19.04 6.25 -1.68
CA LYS A 255 19.20 4.97 -2.37
C LYS A 255 19.89 3.96 -1.46
N LEU A 256 19.40 2.71 -1.42
CA LEU A 256 20.09 1.61 -0.78
C LEU A 256 21.12 1.01 -1.72
N ILE A 257 22.37 0.98 -1.26
CA ILE A 257 23.51 0.38 -1.99
C ILE A 257 23.83 -0.94 -1.32
N GLU A 258 23.76 -2.03 -2.08
CA GLU A 258 24.16 -3.35 -1.65
C GLU A 258 25.67 -3.53 -1.76
N ALA A 259 26.26 -4.14 -0.76
CA ALA A 259 27.66 -4.51 -0.74
C ALA A 259 27.83 -5.94 -0.17
N LYS A 260 28.77 -6.70 -0.73
CA LYS A 260 29.16 -8.00 -0.24
C LYS A 260 30.27 -7.81 0.78
N GLY A 261 30.09 -8.34 1.98
CA GLY A 261 30.97 -8.06 3.11
C GLY A 261 30.76 -6.68 3.70
N GLU A 262 31.28 -6.45 4.89
CA GLU A 262 31.23 -5.14 5.54
C GLU A 262 32.30 -4.23 4.95
N LEU A 263 31.87 -3.06 4.44
CA LEU A 263 32.80 -2.10 3.84
C LEU A 263 33.07 -0.96 4.83
N GLU A 264 34.32 -0.59 4.95
CA GLU A 264 34.73 0.65 5.61
C GLU A 264 34.50 1.84 4.66
N VAL A 265 33.28 2.35 4.62
CA VAL A 265 32.89 3.49 3.78
C VAL A 265 32.23 4.57 4.63
N ALA A 266 32.37 5.83 4.19
CA ALA A 266 31.73 6.98 4.86
C ALA A 266 30.20 7.09 4.64
N LEU A 267 29.53 5.97 4.30
CA LEU A 267 28.08 5.92 4.11
C LEU A 267 27.42 5.32 5.34
N PRO A 268 26.28 5.88 5.81
CA PRO A 268 25.52 5.28 6.89
C PRO A 268 25.08 3.86 6.52
N LYS A 269 25.24 2.90 7.44
CA LYS A 269 24.79 1.52 7.29
C LYS A 269 23.29 1.44 7.55
N ALA A 270 22.56 0.82 6.63
CA ALA A 270 21.13 0.54 6.79
C ALA A 270 20.95 -0.82 7.44
N GLU A 271 20.78 -0.84 8.76
CA GLU A 271 20.55 -2.07 9.55
C GLU A 271 19.11 -2.56 9.37
N LEU A 272 18.82 -3.13 8.17
CA LEU A 272 17.49 -3.60 7.81
C LEU A 272 17.05 -4.78 8.67
N VAL A 273 15.79 -4.77 9.14
CA VAL A 273 15.23 -5.83 9.97
C VAL A 273 14.97 -7.08 9.13
N PHE A 274 14.27 -6.94 7.99
CA PHE A 274 13.84 -8.11 7.21
C PHE A 274 14.74 -8.36 6.01
N VAL A 275 15.68 -9.25 6.21
CA VAL A 275 16.63 -9.76 5.19
C VAL A 275 16.61 -11.29 5.20
N LYS A 276 17.08 -11.92 4.13
CA LYS A 276 17.33 -13.36 4.10
C LYS A 276 18.54 -13.71 4.97
N ASP A 277 18.76 -14.99 5.20
CA ASP A 277 19.87 -15.50 6.03
C ASP A 277 21.24 -14.98 5.59
N ASN A 278 21.46 -14.83 4.28
CA ASN A 278 22.67 -14.25 3.68
C ASN A 278 22.69 -12.72 3.63
N GLY A 279 21.77 -12.04 4.29
CA GLY A 279 21.66 -10.59 4.29
C GLY A 279 20.91 -10.00 3.09
N GLN A 280 20.52 -10.79 2.08
CA GLN A 280 19.81 -10.28 0.91
C GLN A 280 18.49 -9.61 1.29
N PHE A 281 18.28 -8.39 0.82
CA PHE A 281 17.10 -7.61 1.14
C PHE A 281 15.81 -8.27 0.66
N LEU A 282 14.85 -8.35 1.57
CA LEU A 282 13.48 -8.75 1.29
C LEU A 282 12.65 -7.50 0.96
N GLY A 283 12.43 -7.27 -0.31
CA GLY A 283 11.59 -6.16 -0.73
C GLY A 283 10.10 -6.50 -0.73
N THR A 284 9.28 -5.50 -1.11
CA THR A 284 7.81 -5.61 -1.16
C THR A 284 7.28 -6.67 -2.14
N ASP A 285 8.16 -7.27 -2.96
CA ASP A 285 7.79 -8.38 -3.86
C ASP A 285 7.84 -9.75 -3.17
N SER A 286 8.62 -9.89 -2.10
CA SER A 286 8.81 -11.16 -1.39
C SER A 286 7.51 -11.75 -0.83
N PRO A 287 6.62 -10.99 -0.18
CA PRO A 287 5.36 -11.53 0.31
C PRO A 287 4.43 -12.01 -0.81
N LYS A 288 4.58 -11.54 -2.03
CA LYS A 288 3.73 -12.00 -3.14
C LYS A 288 3.84 -13.50 -3.39
N TYR A 289 5.05 -14.06 -3.27
CA TYR A 289 5.24 -15.50 -3.35
C TYR A 289 4.64 -16.22 -2.14
N ALA A 290 4.86 -15.71 -0.94
CA ALA A 290 4.29 -16.27 0.28
C ALA A 290 2.75 -16.29 0.22
N PHE A 291 2.10 -15.23 -0.30
CA PHE A 291 0.65 -15.22 -0.47
C PHE A 291 0.13 -16.19 -1.55
N LYS A 292 0.96 -16.54 -2.56
CA LYS A 292 0.62 -17.66 -3.46
C LYS A 292 0.63 -18.98 -2.71
N VAL A 293 1.62 -19.23 -1.86
CA VAL A 293 1.70 -20.43 -1.01
C VAL A 293 0.47 -20.48 -0.07
N ILE A 294 0.14 -19.38 0.61
CA ILE A 294 -1.04 -19.27 1.48
C ILE A 294 -2.32 -19.64 0.70
N HIS A 295 -2.47 -19.10 -0.51
CA HIS A 295 -3.63 -19.39 -1.34
C HIS A 295 -3.70 -20.86 -1.76
N TYR A 296 -2.63 -21.40 -2.32
CA TYR A 296 -2.66 -22.76 -2.90
C TYR A 296 -2.52 -23.88 -1.88
N GLU A 297 -1.74 -23.69 -0.80
CA GLU A 297 -1.51 -24.73 0.20
C GLU A 297 -2.49 -24.64 1.38
N LEU A 298 -2.86 -23.43 1.82
CA LEU A 298 -3.75 -23.24 2.97
C LEU A 298 -5.20 -22.95 2.56
N GLY A 299 -5.48 -22.70 1.29
CA GLY A 299 -6.81 -22.37 0.78
C GLY A 299 -7.31 -20.97 1.18
N ILE A 300 -6.42 -20.09 1.65
CA ILE A 300 -6.78 -18.76 2.15
C ILE A 300 -6.53 -17.72 1.05
N ASN A 301 -7.61 -17.14 0.51
CA ASN A 301 -7.50 -16.08 -0.49
C ASN A 301 -7.28 -14.73 0.19
N SER A 302 -6.05 -14.31 0.31
CA SER A 302 -5.67 -13.12 1.08
C SER A 302 -4.45 -12.41 0.49
N ARG A 303 -4.16 -11.23 1.00
CA ARG A 303 -3.03 -10.38 0.62
C ARG A 303 -2.40 -9.75 1.86
N PHE A 304 -1.17 -9.23 1.72
CA PHE A 304 -0.44 -8.65 2.85
C PHE A 304 -1.21 -7.55 3.59
N HIS A 305 -2.02 -6.75 2.88
CA HIS A 305 -2.79 -5.66 3.49
C HIS A 305 -3.85 -6.16 4.46
N ASP A 306 -4.31 -7.40 4.30
CA ASP A 306 -5.33 -7.99 5.14
C ASP A 306 -4.85 -8.21 6.59
N PHE A 307 -3.54 -8.33 6.85
CA PHE A 307 -2.98 -8.24 8.22
C PHE A 307 -3.32 -6.92 8.90
N ARG A 308 -3.24 -5.82 8.15
CA ARG A 308 -3.55 -4.50 8.68
C ARG A 308 -5.04 -4.32 8.91
N ASP A 309 -5.87 -4.80 8.00
CA ASP A 309 -7.32 -4.73 8.11
C ASP A 309 -7.79 -5.62 9.28
N THR A 310 -7.16 -6.80 9.46
CA THR A 310 -7.37 -7.68 10.62
C THR A 310 -6.96 -7.00 11.92
N HIS A 311 -5.77 -6.39 11.97
CA HIS A 311 -5.30 -5.67 13.16
C HIS A 311 -6.27 -4.56 13.58
N ALA A 312 -6.75 -3.76 12.60
CA ALA A 312 -7.73 -2.71 12.85
C ALA A 312 -9.04 -3.27 13.43
N THR A 313 -9.58 -4.29 12.76
CA THR A 313 -10.85 -4.92 13.14
C THR A 313 -10.76 -5.54 14.53
N ARG A 314 -9.72 -6.32 14.82
CA ARG A 314 -9.55 -6.96 16.13
C ARG A 314 -9.39 -5.96 17.27
N LEU A 315 -8.68 -4.86 17.05
CA LEU A 315 -8.59 -3.80 18.07
C LEU A 315 -9.95 -3.20 18.38
N ILE A 316 -10.74 -2.88 17.35
CA ILE A 316 -12.06 -2.25 17.55
C ILE A 316 -13.05 -3.24 18.17
N GLU A 317 -13.06 -4.51 17.72
CA GLU A 317 -13.88 -5.57 18.32
C GLU A 317 -13.58 -5.79 19.82
N ASN A 318 -12.33 -5.51 20.24
CA ASN A 318 -11.93 -5.56 21.66
C ASN A 318 -12.04 -4.20 22.37
N GLY A 319 -12.84 -3.27 21.85
CA GLY A 319 -13.21 -2.04 22.52
C GLY A 319 -12.24 -0.89 22.36
N ALA A 320 -11.24 -0.99 21.47
CA ALA A 320 -10.35 0.14 21.22
C ALA A 320 -11.08 1.28 20.47
N ASP A 321 -10.79 2.51 20.88
CA ASP A 321 -11.35 3.69 20.24
C ASP A 321 -10.91 3.81 18.77
N ILE A 322 -11.86 4.03 17.85
CA ILE A 322 -11.62 4.10 16.40
C ILE A 322 -10.59 5.18 16.02
N LYS A 323 -10.60 6.31 16.73
CA LYS A 323 -9.65 7.41 16.50
C LYS A 323 -8.23 6.99 16.90
N ALA A 324 -8.09 6.30 18.04
CA ALA A 324 -6.82 5.74 18.50
C ALA A 324 -6.28 4.70 17.51
N VAL A 325 -7.14 3.79 17.01
CA VAL A 325 -6.77 2.81 15.97
C VAL A 325 -6.37 3.52 14.68
N SER A 326 -7.11 4.54 14.24
CA SER A 326 -6.79 5.32 13.04
C SER A 326 -5.42 6.00 13.15
N GLN A 327 -5.10 6.58 14.30
CA GLN A 327 -3.79 7.19 14.58
C GLN A 327 -2.68 6.15 14.60
N ARG A 328 -2.87 5.01 15.28
CA ARG A 328 -1.94 3.89 15.32
C ARG A 328 -1.58 3.39 13.92
N LEU A 329 -2.57 3.30 13.05
CA LEU A 329 -2.40 2.88 11.66
C LEU A 329 -1.82 3.98 10.76
N GLY A 330 -1.91 5.26 11.14
CA GLY A 330 -1.52 6.40 10.31
C GLY A 330 -2.43 6.58 9.10
N HIS A 331 -3.75 6.51 9.33
CA HIS A 331 -4.74 6.87 8.32
C HIS A 331 -4.92 8.40 8.30
N SER A 332 -5.04 8.97 7.11
CA SER A 332 -5.26 10.42 6.94
C SER A 332 -6.64 10.86 7.40
N THR A 333 -7.61 9.92 7.42
CA THR A 333 -9.00 10.17 7.86
C THR A 333 -9.50 8.99 8.69
N ILE A 334 -10.28 9.26 9.72
CA ILE A 334 -10.95 8.24 10.55
C ILE A 334 -11.88 7.39 9.69
N GLN A 335 -12.49 7.98 8.65
CA GLN A 335 -13.40 7.29 7.73
C GLN A 335 -12.76 6.04 7.09
N THR A 336 -11.43 6.06 6.86
CA THR A 336 -10.72 4.88 6.35
C THR A 336 -10.79 3.71 7.32
N THR A 337 -10.56 3.94 8.60
CA THR A 337 -10.66 2.90 9.65
C THR A 337 -12.10 2.45 9.85
N TYR A 338 -13.03 3.39 9.89
CA TYR A 338 -14.46 3.11 10.00
C TYR A 338 -14.96 2.23 8.86
N ASN A 339 -14.59 2.53 7.61
CA ASN A 339 -14.99 1.74 6.45
C ASN A 339 -14.41 0.31 6.46
N ILE A 340 -13.23 0.08 7.02
CA ILE A 340 -12.68 -1.27 7.22
C ILE A 340 -13.58 -2.03 8.19
N TYR A 341 -13.90 -1.43 9.31
CA TYR A 341 -14.68 -2.05 10.37
C TYR A 341 -16.12 -2.35 9.96
N VAL A 342 -16.86 -1.37 9.41
CA VAL A 342 -18.26 -1.54 8.97
C VAL A 342 -18.45 -2.63 7.92
N ARG A 343 -17.44 -2.89 7.10
CA ARG A 343 -17.51 -3.97 6.09
C ARG A 343 -17.51 -5.37 6.69
N VAL A 344 -17.09 -5.51 7.94
CA VAL A 344 -16.75 -6.82 8.53
C VAL A 344 -17.75 -7.26 9.60
N THR A 345 -18.54 -6.36 10.18
CA THR A 345 -19.27 -6.66 11.41
C THR A 345 -20.78 -6.72 11.26
N ASN A 346 -21.30 -7.91 10.97
CA ASN A 346 -22.66 -8.30 11.36
C ASN A 346 -22.77 -8.49 12.89
N LYS A 347 -21.66 -8.57 13.60
CA LYS A 347 -21.57 -8.80 15.04
C LYS A 347 -22.00 -7.58 15.89
N MET A 348 -21.84 -6.38 15.36
CA MET A 348 -22.20 -5.15 16.07
C MET A 348 -23.68 -4.97 16.32
N GLU A 349 -24.53 -5.45 15.43
CA GLU A 349 -25.97 -5.30 15.59
C GLU A 349 -26.43 -6.02 16.86
N THR A 350 -25.98 -7.26 17.03
CA THR A 350 -26.28 -8.06 18.23
C THR A 350 -25.67 -7.47 19.49
N GLU A 351 -24.41 -7.01 19.45
CA GLU A 351 -23.76 -6.37 20.60
C GLU A 351 -24.40 -5.02 20.96
N THR A 352 -24.84 -4.26 19.96
CA THR A 352 -25.52 -2.98 20.19
C THR A 352 -26.87 -3.22 20.87
N VAL A 353 -27.63 -4.23 20.42
CA VAL A 353 -28.88 -4.64 21.06
C VAL A 353 -28.63 -5.11 22.49
N ASN A 354 -27.63 -5.97 22.70
CA ASN A 354 -27.32 -6.48 24.04
C ASN A 354 -26.93 -5.35 25.02
N ARG A 355 -26.09 -4.40 24.59
CA ARG A 355 -25.75 -3.22 25.40
C ARG A 355 -26.96 -2.33 25.72
N PHE A 356 -27.87 -2.20 24.77
CA PHE A 356 -29.11 -1.47 24.98
C PHE A 356 -30.03 -2.22 25.95
N GLU A 357 -30.12 -3.53 25.84
CA GLU A 357 -30.87 -4.37 26.79
C GLU A 357 -30.27 -4.35 28.20
N GLU A 358 -28.93 -4.42 28.32
CA GLU A 358 -28.25 -4.24 29.61
C GLU A 358 -28.58 -2.87 30.25
N TYR A 359 -28.55 -1.79 29.45
CA TYR A 359 -28.94 -0.46 29.92
C TYR A 359 -30.43 -0.44 30.29
N THR A 360 -31.33 -0.96 29.47
CA THR A 360 -32.77 -0.94 29.80
C THR A 360 -33.13 -1.85 30.96
N ASN A 361 -32.41 -2.96 31.18
CA ASN A 361 -32.57 -3.81 32.36
C ASN A 361 -32.08 -3.15 33.64
N SER A 362 -31.18 -2.13 33.54
CA SER A 362 -30.78 -1.30 34.67
C SER A 362 -31.79 -0.20 35.01
N LEU A 363 -32.75 0.05 34.14
CA LEU A 363 -33.87 0.97 34.38
C LEU A 363 -35.04 0.17 34.94
N ASP A 364 -35.71 0.73 35.96
CA ASP A 364 -36.90 0.15 36.57
C ASP A 364 -38.13 0.36 35.65
N LEU A 365 -38.07 -0.24 34.47
CA LEU A 365 -39.15 -0.15 33.50
C LEU A 365 -40.25 -1.17 33.86
N PRO A 366 -41.55 -0.81 33.75
CA PRO A 366 -42.62 -1.73 34.06
C PRO A 366 -42.53 -2.92 33.09
N LYS A 367 -42.34 -4.12 33.66
CA LYS A 367 -42.44 -5.37 32.87
C LYS A 367 -43.83 -5.45 32.32
N THR A 368 -43.97 -5.61 31.00
CA THR A 368 -45.26 -5.92 30.35
C THR A 368 -45.76 -7.24 30.92
N GLU A 369 -46.72 -7.19 31.86
CA GLU A 369 -47.45 -8.35 32.28
C GLU A 369 -48.16 -8.93 31.04
N ASP A 370 -47.97 -10.21 30.79
CA ASP A 370 -48.74 -10.97 29.79
C ASP A 370 -50.22 -10.90 30.15
N LYS A 371 -50.93 -9.92 29.62
CA LYS A 371 -52.39 -9.95 29.60
C LYS A 371 -52.81 -10.95 28.53
N PRO A 372 -53.48 -12.04 28.95
CA PRO A 372 -54.03 -12.94 27.98
C PRO A 372 -55.05 -12.16 27.12
N TYR A 373 -54.86 -12.18 25.80
CA TYR A 373 -55.87 -11.65 24.87
C TYR A 373 -57.16 -12.46 25.08
N LEU A 374 -58.15 -11.79 25.65
CA LEU A 374 -59.53 -12.32 25.69
C LEU A 374 -60.03 -12.42 24.25
N THR A 375 -60.38 -13.64 23.89
CA THR A 375 -61.02 -14.05 22.63
C THR A 375 -62.34 -13.32 22.39
#